data_2393937084834a9215295f4d56f76f67
#
_entry.id   2393937084834a9215295f4d56f76f67
#
_cell.length_a   1.000
_cell.length_b   1.000
_cell.length_c   1.000
_cell.angle_alpha   90.00
_cell.angle_beta   90.00
_cell.angle_gamma   90.00
#
_symmetry.space_group_name_H-M   'P 1'
#
loop_
_entity.id
_entity.type
_entity.pdbx_description
1 polymer ?
#
loop_
_entity_poly.entity_id
_entity_poly.type
_entity_poly.pdbx_seq_one_letter_code
_entity_poly.pdbx_strand_id
1 'polypeptide(L)'
;MSVDLRELLGRFGGKTDAGITVEPADRSETVSGVEIADEDPVEINCEPLDVSAWVDGIQNSVCLTWEQSLPICAHWAGAGGSDGANLVGVKERLYIISGEKIKQAVERRCQGIEIEAEYVPGDEPYQIMRNIAQHLAETRDECERELVKQLLSTTDGYVVCDGSIASRPLDKRVVGVVKTTNTRYFTDEAQLWSLPQGWRSSRFKIPAAKNRGREVHSCYVRLQDATKRGWDFGLVRVESFERDLLEPLASLILKVAQDGSRRDERWDRHVLPIRNTEELLRSRRPALF
;
A
#
# COMPACT_ATOMS: atom_id res chain seq x y z
N MET A 1 16.45 14.45 10.63
CA MET A 1 17.24 15.41 9.80
C MET A 1 16.26 16.35 9.11
N SER A 2 16.37 17.65 9.26
CA SER A 2 15.48 18.60 8.56
C SER A 2 16.23 19.14 7.34
N VAL A 3 15.86 18.65 6.16
CA VAL A 3 16.32 19.23 4.90
C VAL A 3 15.71 20.62 4.76
N ASP A 4 16.49 21.66 4.46
CA ASP A 4 15.95 22.97 4.14
C ASP A 4 15.34 22.94 2.71
N LEU A 5 14.04 22.69 2.67
CA LEU A 5 13.27 22.59 1.44
C LEU A 5 13.21 23.91 0.65
N ARG A 6 13.39 25.08 1.30
CA ARG A 6 13.41 26.38 0.62
C ARG A 6 14.73 26.54 -0.16
N GLU A 7 15.84 26.09 0.42
CA GLU A 7 17.13 26.10 -0.28
C GLU A 7 17.08 25.14 -1.48
N LEU A 8 16.52 23.94 -1.28
CA LEU A 8 16.31 22.97 -2.37
C LEU A 8 15.51 23.59 -3.52
N LEU A 9 14.35 24.15 -3.26
CA LEU A 9 13.50 24.78 -4.27
C LEU A 9 14.21 25.92 -5.00
N GLY A 10 14.97 26.77 -4.28
CA GLY A 10 15.75 27.86 -4.87
C GLY A 10 16.77 27.38 -5.89
N ARG A 11 17.43 26.26 -5.63
CA ARG A 11 18.44 25.66 -6.55
C ARG A 11 17.85 25.05 -7.80
N PHE A 12 16.59 24.65 -7.77
CA PHE A 12 15.85 24.04 -8.89
C PHE A 12 14.93 25.01 -9.65
N GLY A 13 15.02 26.33 -9.37
CA GLY A 13 14.33 27.34 -10.16
C GLY A 13 13.01 27.84 -9.55
N GLY A 14 12.68 27.46 -8.33
CA GLY A 14 11.63 28.11 -7.52
C GLY A 14 10.17 27.96 -7.98
N LYS A 15 9.92 27.19 -9.05
CA LYS A 15 8.55 26.89 -9.52
C LYS A 15 8.35 25.38 -9.53
N THR A 16 7.36 24.93 -8.78
CA THR A 16 6.85 23.57 -8.90
C THR A 16 5.87 23.53 -10.07
N ASP A 17 6.12 22.67 -11.05
CA ASP A 17 5.09 22.29 -12.01
C ASP A 17 4.09 21.36 -11.30
N ALA A 18 3.10 21.97 -10.64
CA ALA A 18 2.02 21.26 -9.98
C ALA A 18 1.16 20.61 -11.07
N GLY A 19 1.39 19.31 -11.34
CA GLY A 19 0.49 18.61 -12.26
C GLY A 19 0.97 17.32 -12.89
N ILE A 20 2.21 16.89 -12.70
CA ILE A 20 2.62 15.56 -13.18
C ILE A 20 2.58 14.58 -12.01
N THR A 21 1.40 14.02 -11.77
CA THR A 21 1.27 12.80 -10.95
C THR A 21 1.62 11.61 -11.84
N VAL A 22 2.67 10.90 -11.50
CA VAL A 22 3.01 9.65 -12.18
C VAL A 22 2.22 8.54 -11.52
N GLU A 23 1.08 8.16 -12.09
CA GLU A 23 0.29 7.04 -11.61
C GLU A 23 0.71 5.74 -12.31
N PRO A 24 0.82 4.61 -11.57
CA PRO A 24 1.03 3.32 -12.18
C PRO A 24 -0.19 2.92 -13.03
N ALA A 25 0.04 2.36 -14.20
CA ALA A 25 -1.05 1.88 -15.07
C ALA A 25 -1.77 0.71 -14.38
N ASP A 26 -3.09 0.86 -14.20
CA ASP A 26 -3.98 -0.22 -13.73
C ASP A 26 -3.93 -1.40 -14.72
N ARG A 27 -3.50 -2.57 -14.24
CA ARG A 27 -3.58 -3.81 -14.99
C ARG A 27 -4.45 -4.80 -14.23
N SER A 28 -5.58 -5.19 -14.80
CA SER A 28 -6.32 -6.35 -14.35
C SER A 28 -5.59 -7.62 -14.81
N GLU A 29 -4.97 -8.34 -13.89
CA GLU A 29 -4.31 -9.62 -14.17
C GLU A 29 -5.13 -10.77 -13.61
N THR A 30 -5.29 -11.83 -14.40
CA THR A 30 -5.82 -13.11 -13.91
C THR A 30 -4.66 -13.94 -13.39
N VAL A 31 -4.71 -14.32 -12.11
CA VAL A 31 -3.67 -15.14 -11.49
C VAL A 31 -3.95 -16.60 -11.80
N SER A 32 -2.97 -17.28 -12.39
CA SER A 32 -3.01 -18.72 -12.65
C SER A 32 -2.47 -19.51 -11.44
N GLY A 33 -2.95 -20.73 -11.26
CA GLY A 33 -2.46 -21.65 -10.23
C GLY A 33 -3.01 -21.36 -8.81
N VAL A 34 -4.13 -20.65 -8.72
CA VAL A 34 -4.86 -20.47 -7.47
C VAL A 34 -5.51 -21.79 -7.07
N GLU A 35 -5.26 -22.22 -5.84
CA GLU A 35 -5.90 -23.39 -5.24
C GLU A 35 -7.10 -22.94 -4.41
N ILE A 36 -8.32 -23.20 -4.89
CA ILE A 36 -9.55 -22.87 -4.17
C ILE A 36 -9.93 -24.06 -3.30
N ALA A 37 -10.21 -23.81 -2.02
CA ALA A 37 -10.72 -24.84 -1.13
C ALA A 37 -12.14 -25.25 -1.54
N ASP A 38 -12.43 -26.55 -1.50
CA ASP A 38 -13.77 -27.09 -1.71
C ASP A 38 -14.61 -26.88 -0.44
N GLU A 39 -15.07 -25.65 -0.26
CA GLU A 39 -15.91 -25.21 0.86
C GLU A 39 -16.87 -24.10 0.41
N ASP A 40 -18.06 -24.11 0.98
CA ASP A 40 -19.03 -23.05 0.73
C ASP A 40 -18.67 -21.73 1.41
N PRO A 41 -19.22 -20.59 0.96
CA PRO A 41 -19.21 -19.35 1.72
C PRO A 41 -19.79 -19.53 3.11
N VAL A 42 -19.21 -18.87 4.11
CA VAL A 42 -19.57 -19.05 5.53
C VAL A 42 -19.80 -17.69 6.19
N GLU A 43 -20.82 -17.62 7.06
CA GLU A 43 -21.03 -16.48 7.95
C GLU A 43 -19.86 -16.36 8.95
N ILE A 44 -19.33 -15.15 9.08
CA ILE A 44 -18.21 -14.88 9.99
C ILE A 44 -18.75 -14.75 11.40
N ASN A 45 -18.36 -15.69 12.26
CA ASN A 45 -18.88 -15.78 13.64
C ASN A 45 -17.81 -16.30 14.60
N CYS A 46 -16.68 -15.57 14.71
CA CYS A 46 -15.59 -15.91 15.59
C CYS A 46 -14.99 -14.66 16.26
N GLU A 47 -14.19 -14.86 17.30
CA GLU A 47 -13.48 -13.78 17.97
C GLU A 47 -12.45 -13.13 17.01
N PRO A 48 -12.37 -11.79 16.98
CA PRO A 48 -11.44 -11.07 16.13
C PRO A 48 -9.99 -11.20 16.63
N LEU A 49 -9.01 -10.98 15.73
CA LEU A 49 -7.61 -10.89 16.09
C LEU A 49 -7.34 -9.72 17.05
N ASP A 50 -6.37 -9.91 17.94
CA ASP A 50 -5.81 -8.84 18.77
C ASP A 50 -4.68 -8.13 17.99
N VAL A 51 -4.90 -6.88 17.61
CA VAL A 51 -4.03 -6.10 16.72
C VAL A 51 -3.21 -5.10 17.51
N SER A 52 -1.90 -5.19 17.35
CA SER A 52 -0.96 -4.22 17.92
C SER A 52 -0.69 -3.03 16.99
N ALA A 53 -0.77 -3.22 15.68
CA ALA A 53 -0.52 -2.13 14.73
C ALA A 53 -1.22 -2.31 13.38
N TRP A 54 -1.63 -1.18 12.80
CA TRP A 54 -2.13 -1.03 11.44
C TRP A 54 -1.08 -0.29 10.62
N VAL A 55 -0.66 -0.87 9.51
CA VAL A 55 0.43 -0.32 8.67
C VAL A 55 -0.11 0.12 7.32
N ASP A 56 0.23 1.33 6.94
CA ASP A 56 -0.04 1.88 5.61
C ASP A 56 1.16 2.70 5.14
N GLY A 57 1.32 2.81 3.81
CA GLY A 57 2.39 3.56 3.18
C GLY A 57 1.86 4.59 2.20
N ILE A 58 2.48 5.75 2.19
CA ILE A 58 2.20 6.81 1.22
C ILE A 58 3.47 7.23 0.49
N GLN A 59 3.28 7.77 -0.70
CA GLN A 59 4.37 8.35 -1.50
C GLN A 59 3.89 9.60 -2.20
N ASN A 60 4.79 10.56 -2.35
CA ASN A 60 4.56 11.78 -3.11
C ASN A 60 5.82 12.14 -3.90
N SER A 61 5.64 12.67 -5.10
CA SER A 61 6.72 13.20 -5.91
C SER A 61 6.33 14.52 -6.54
N VAL A 62 7.34 15.38 -6.68
CA VAL A 62 7.20 16.70 -7.31
C VAL A 62 8.34 16.84 -8.31
N CYS A 63 8.03 17.14 -9.57
CA CYS A 63 9.02 17.51 -10.54
C CYS A 63 9.55 18.92 -10.21
N LEU A 64 10.83 19.02 -9.88
CA LEU A 64 11.48 20.26 -9.51
C LEU A 64 11.88 21.07 -10.75
N THR A 65 12.41 20.39 -11.78
CA THR A 65 12.86 20.98 -13.02
C THR A 65 13.17 19.91 -14.06
N TRP A 66 13.50 20.37 -15.25
CA TRP A 66 13.94 19.56 -16.38
C TRP A 66 15.38 19.92 -16.77
N GLU A 67 16.20 18.92 -17.02
CA GLU A 67 17.56 19.06 -17.52
C GLU A 67 17.73 18.16 -18.75
N GLN A 68 18.09 18.71 -19.91
CA GLN A 68 18.20 17.96 -21.18
C GLN A 68 16.92 17.13 -21.49
N SER A 69 15.75 17.70 -21.25
CA SER A 69 14.45 17.04 -21.40
C SER A 69 14.18 15.85 -20.44
N LEU A 70 14.99 15.67 -19.41
CA LEU A 70 14.82 14.65 -18.39
C LEU A 70 14.36 15.31 -17.07
N PRO A 71 13.40 14.69 -16.35
CA PRO A 71 12.90 15.27 -15.12
C PRO A 71 13.88 15.07 -13.97
N ILE A 72 13.94 16.07 -13.09
CA ILE A 72 14.55 15.97 -11.76
C ILE A 72 13.42 16.11 -10.75
N CYS A 73 13.16 15.05 -9.99
CA CYS A 73 12.05 15.00 -9.07
C CYS A 73 12.54 14.92 -7.62
N ALA A 74 11.88 15.63 -6.72
CA ALA A 74 11.95 15.30 -5.30
C ALA A 74 10.93 14.21 -5.00
N HIS A 75 11.29 13.25 -4.18
CA HIS A 75 10.43 12.15 -3.77
C HIS A 75 10.46 11.96 -2.27
N TRP A 76 9.28 11.79 -1.70
CA TRP A 76 9.09 11.39 -0.33
C TRP A 76 8.21 10.14 -0.27
N ALA A 77 8.70 9.11 0.40
CA ALA A 77 7.96 7.90 0.71
C ALA A 77 7.97 7.69 2.21
N GLY A 78 6.86 7.22 2.75
CA GLY A 78 6.75 6.92 4.15
C GLY A 78 5.82 5.75 4.42
N ALA A 79 6.10 5.04 5.52
CA ALA A 79 5.23 4.04 6.11
C ALA A 79 4.94 4.41 7.56
N GLY A 80 3.67 4.37 7.94
CA GLY A 80 3.22 4.57 9.31
C GLY A 80 2.63 3.29 9.89
N GLY A 81 2.91 3.03 11.17
CA GLY A 81 2.23 2.05 11.97
C GLY A 81 1.44 2.74 13.07
N SER A 82 0.17 2.44 13.27
CA SER A 82 -0.65 3.03 14.32
C SER A 82 -1.38 1.98 15.15
N ASP A 83 -1.71 2.33 16.39
CA ASP A 83 -2.62 1.57 17.24
C ASP A 83 -4.11 1.82 16.90
N GLY A 84 -4.37 2.56 15.81
CA GLY A 84 -5.68 3.03 15.38
C GLY A 84 -5.95 4.49 15.74
N ALA A 85 -5.21 5.07 16.67
CA ALA A 85 -5.34 6.46 17.12
C ALA A 85 -4.03 7.25 17.00
N ASN A 86 -2.88 6.62 17.30
CA ASN A 86 -1.57 7.26 17.35
C ASN A 86 -0.56 6.47 16.53
N LEU A 87 0.44 7.15 15.97
CA LEU A 87 1.57 6.48 15.35
C LEU A 87 2.45 5.80 16.41
N VAL A 88 2.68 4.50 16.25
CA VAL A 88 3.56 3.67 17.08
C VAL A 88 4.89 3.36 16.39
N GLY A 89 5.01 3.69 15.11
CA GLY A 89 6.24 3.57 14.34
C GLY A 89 6.14 4.31 13.01
N VAL A 90 7.27 4.76 12.49
CA VAL A 90 7.37 5.45 11.20
C VAL A 90 8.69 5.12 10.52
N LYS A 91 8.65 4.92 9.20
CA LYS A 91 9.80 4.88 8.30
C LYS A 91 9.58 5.86 7.18
N GLU A 92 10.57 6.71 6.92
CA GLU A 92 10.47 7.78 5.92
C GLU A 92 11.77 7.90 5.12
N ARG A 93 11.66 8.17 3.82
CA ARG A 93 12.78 8.53 2.95
C ARG A 93 12.41 9.75 2.13
N LEU A 94 13.34 10.68 2.04
CA LEU A 94 13.27 11.87 1.17
C LEU A 94 14.55 11.93 0.35
N TYR A 95 14.41 11.96 -0.97
CA TYR A 95 15.55 11.99 -1.90
C TYR A 95 15.20 12.67 -3.23
N ILE A 96 16.23 13.00 -4.00
CA ILE A 96 16.11 13.43 -5.40
C ILE A 96 16.22 12.20 -6.30
N ILE A 97 15.41 12.13 -7.35
CA ILE A 97 15.47 11.05 -8.34
C ILE A 97 15.49 11.62 -9.75
N SER A 98 16.30 11.02 -10.62
CA SER A 98 16.43 11.41 -12.01
C SER A 98 17.03 10.30 -12.87
N GLY A 99 17.19 10.55 -14.17
CA GLY A 99 17.90 9.65 -15.08
C GLY A 99 19.43 9.72 -14.90
N GLU A 100 20.13 8.60 -15.07
CA GLU A 100 21.61 8.51 -14.97
C GLU A 100 22.34 9.48 -15.89
N LYS A 101 21.79 9.77 -17.08
CA LYS A 101 22.41 10.67 -18.08
C LYS A 101 22.70 12.06 -17.56
N ILE A 102 21.90 12.55 -16.62
CA ILE A 102 22.07 13.91 -16.06
C ILE A 102 22.61 13.91 -14.62
N LYS A 103 23.13 12.78 -14.16
CA LYS A 103 23.70 12.60 -12.81
C LYS A 103 24.59 13.73 -12.36
N GLN A 104 25.59 14.11 -13.16
CA GLN A 104 26.54 15.19 -12.83
C GLN A 104 25.86 16.56 -12.66
N ALA A 105 24.79 16.83 -13.42
CA ALA A 105 24.01 18.06 -13.27
C ALA A 105 23.22 18.08 -11.98
N VAL A 106 22.63 16.94 -11.61
CA VAL A 106 21.91 16.78 -10.35
C VAL A 106 22.87 16.92 -9.15
N GLU A 107 23.99 16.21 -9.15
CA GLU A 107 25.00 16.26 -8.09
C GLU A 107 25.52 17.68 -7.84
N ARG A 108 25.81 18.44 -8.91
CA ARG A 108 26.22 19.85 -8.78
C ARG A 108 25.16 20.71 -8.12
N ARG A 109 23.87 20.47 -8.42
CA ARG A 109 22.76 21.22 -7.84
C ARG A 109 22.47 20.84 -6.38
N CYS A 110 22.74 19.59 -6.01
CA CYS A 110 22.59 19.08 -4.65
C CYS A 110 23.82 19.35 -3.77
N GLN A 111 24.91 19.85 -4.31
CA GLN A 111 26.15 20.07 -3.55
C GLN A 111 25.91 20.97 -2.32
N GLY A 112 26.27 20.47 -1.15
CA GLY A 112 26.08 21.14 0.15
C GLY A 112 24.68 21.06 0.73
N ILE A 113 23.76 20.29 0.12
CA ILE A 113 22.46 19.92 0.70
C ILE A 113 22.56 18.48 1.17
N GLU A 114 22.12 18.22 2.41
CA GLU A 114 22.05 16.86 2.95
C GLU A 114 20.82 16.12 2.40
N ILE A 115 20.80 15.82 1.11
CA ILE A 115 19.77 15.04 0.45
C ILE A 115 20.41 13.95 -0.40
N GLU A 116 19.90 12.74 -0.32
CA GLU A 116 20.30 11.65 -1.19
C GLU A 116 19.82 11.89 -2.62
N ALA A 117 20.62 11.46 -3.61
CA ALA A 117 20.23 11.46 -5.00
C ALA A 117 20.32 10.05 -5.58
N GLU A 118 19.24 9.60 -6.17
CA GLU A 118 19.10 8.29 -6.79
C GLU A 118 18.90 8.42 -8.31
N TYR A 119 19.34 7.42 -9.05
CA TYR A 119 19.37 7.49 -10.51
C TYR A 119 18.78 6.21 -11.10
N VAL A 120 17.86 6.40 -12.04
CA VAL A 120 17.25 5.29 -12.76
C VAL A 120 17.85 5.16 -14.16
N PRO A 121 18.01 3.93 -14.68
CA PRO A 121 18.46 3.71 -16.03
C PRO A 121 17.40 4.16 -17.05
N GLY A 122 17.85 4.47 -18.25
CA GLY A 122 16.98 4.80 -19.38
C GLY A 122 17.62 5.80 -20.32
N ASP A 123 17.21 5.72 -21.59
CA ASP A 123 17.74 6.56 -22.66
C ASP A 123 16.74 7.64 -23.08
N GLU A 124 15.46 7.42 -22.88
CA GLU A 124 14.39 8.30 -23.31
C GLU A 124 13.56 8.83 -22.11
N PRO A 125 13.01 10.05 -22.19
CA PRO A 125 12.24 10.65 -21.11
C PRO A 125 11.09 9.76 -20.61
N TYR A 126 10.33 9.14 -21.53
CA TYR A 126 9.22 8.25 -21.15
C TYR A 126 9.69 7.02 -20.38
N GLN A 127 10.78 6.39 -20.79
CA GLN A 127 11.35 5.24 -20.09
C GLN A 127 11.83 5.64 -18.70
N ILE A 128 12.50 6.79 -18.57
CA ILE A 128 12.97 7.31 -17.28
C ILE A 128 11.79 7.61 -16.36
N MET A 129 10.74 8.26 -16.86
CA MET A 129 9.52 8.52 -16.06
C MET A 129 8.87 7.24 -15.53
N ARG A 130 8.78 6.23 -16.38
CA ARG A 130 8.27 4.91 -15.96
C ARG A 130 9.15 4.26 -14.90
N ASN A 131 10.47 4.31 -15.07
CA ASN A 131 11.41 3.73 -14.11
C ASN A 131 11.43 4.52 -12.80
N ILE A 132 11.29 5.85 -12.84
CA ILE A 132 11.03 6.66 -11.65
C ILE A 132 9.76 6.18 -10.93
N ALA A 133 8.63 6.06 -11.62
CA ALA A 133 7.39 5.63 -11.02
C ALA A 133 7.49 4.24 -10.33
N GLN A 134 8.18 3.31 -10.98
CA GLN A 134 8.45 1.99 -10.41
C GLN A 134 9.32 2.10 -9.15
N HIS A 135 10.40 2.86 -9.20
CA HIS A 135 11.32 3.05 -8.08
C HIS A 135 10.60 3.68 -6.87
N LEU A 136 9.72 4.65 -7.10
CA LEU A 136 8.90 5.26 -6.05
C LEU A 136 8.03 4.23 -5.32
N ALA A 137 7.37 3.36 -6.07
CA ALA A 137 6.54 2.30 -5.51
C ALA A 137 7.38 1.28 -4.71
N GLU A 138 8.56 0.94 -5.20
CA GLU A 138 9.50 0.03 -4.53
C GLU A 138 10.02 0.62 -3.21
N THR A 139 10.36 1.92 -3.19
CA THR A 139 10.80 2.62 -1.97
C THR A 139 9.72 2.65 -0.90
N ARG A 140 8.46 2.93 -1.28
CA ARG A 140 7.34 2.87 -0.35
C ARG A 140 7.19 1.45 0.24
N ASP A 141 7.21 0.43 -0.61
CA ASP A 141 7.08 -0.96 -0.19
C ASP A 141 8.23 -1.39 0.73
N GLU A 142 9.44 -0.85 0.52
CA GLU A 142 10.59 -1.05 1.39
C GLU A 142 10.40 -0.41 2.77
N CYS A 143 9.94 0.85 2.83
CA CYS A 143 9.59 1.51 4.09
C CYS A 143 8.58 0.71 4.89
N GLU A 144 7.53 0.20 4.24
CA GLU A 144 6.52 -0.64 4.88
C GLU A 144 7.13 -1.96 5.40
N ARG A 145 7.97 -2.65 4.61
CA ARG A 145 8.65 -3.89 5.04
C ARG A 145 9.56 -3.69 6.24
N GLU A 146 10.33 -2.60 6.25
CA GLU A 146 11.21 -2.27 7.38
C GLU A 146 10.41 -1.94 8.63
N LEU A 147 9.33 -1.18 8.48
CA LEU A 147 8.45 -0.84 9.59
C LEU A 147 7.79 -2.09 10.18
N VAL A 148 7.27 -2.98 9.35
CA VAL A 148 6.67 -4.26 9.81
C VAL A 148 7.70 -5.08 10.60
N LYS A 149 8.95 -5.20 10.12
CA LYS A 149 10.02 -5.89 10.87
C LYS A 149 10.25 -5.25 12.23
N GLN A 150 10.29 -3.93 12.30
CA GLN A 150 10.46 -3.20 13.56
C GLN A 150 9.30 -3.47 14.51
N LEU A 151 8.04 -3.37 14.04
CA LEU A 151 6.85 -3.61 14.86
C LEU A 151 6.80 -5.03 15.41
N LEU A 152 7.11 -6.03 14.58
CA LEU A 152 7.19 -7.44 15.01
C LEU A 152 8.20 -7.68 16.11
N SER A 153 9.26 -6.88 16.20
CA SER A 153 10.27 -6.96 17.26
C SER A 153 9.89 -6.23 18.55
N THR A 154 8.88 -5.36 18.50
CA THR A 154 8.50 -4.48 19.62
C THR A 154 7.10 -4.72 20.16
N THR A 155 6.30 -5.56 19.46
CA THR A 155 4.92 -5.89 19.85
C THR A 155 4.66 -7.38 19.77
N ASP A 156 3.70 -7.88 20.55
CA ASP A 156 3.33 -9.30 20.58
C ASP A 156 2.08 -9.63 19.76
N GLY A 157 1.23 -8.64 19.46
CA GLY A 157 -0.01 -8.80 18.71
C GLY A 157 0.21 -8.81 17.19
N TYR A 158 -0.90 -8.89 16.46
CA TYR A 158 -0.89 -8.91 15.00
C TYR A 158 -0.61 -7.54 14.39
N VAL A 159 0.06 -7.55 13.24
CA VAL A 159 0.32 -6.37 12.41
C VAL A 159 -0.51 -6.48 11.13
N VAL A 160 -1.47 -5.58 10.96
CA VAL A 160 -2.34 -5.53 9.79
C VAL A 160 -1.77 -4.55 8.77
N CYS A 161 -1.46 -5.03 7.55
CA CYS A 161 -0.95 -4.23 6.45
C CYS A 161 -2.07 -3.85 5.48
N ASP A 162 -2.08 -2.61 4.97
CA ASP A 162 -2.85 -2.29 3.77
C ASP A 162 -2.20 -2.93 2.55
N GLY A 163 -3.00 -3.64 1.75
CA GLY A 163 -2.53 -4.38 0.59
C GLY A 163 -2.05 -5.81 0.87
N SER A 164 -1.38 -6.39 -0.13
CA SER A 164 -0.91 -7.78 -0.08
C SER A 164 0.30 -7.94 0.82
N ILE A 165 0.33 -9.05 1.56
CA ILE A 165 1.46 -9.41 2.43
C ILE A 165 2.51 -10.28 1.75
N ALA A 166 2.33 -10.65 0.48
CA ALA A 166 3.22 -11.57 -0.22
C ALA A 166 4.70 -11.11 -0.24
N SER A 167 4.95 -9.80 -0.20
CA SER A 167 6.29 -9.18 -0.11
C SER A 167 6.74 -8.84 1.32
N ARG A 168 5.89 -9.07 2.33
CA ARG A 168 6.16 -8.73 3.73
C ARG A 168 7.04 -9.77 4.44
N PRO A 169 7.58 -9.49 5.64
CA PRO A 169 8.28 -10.49 6.45
C PRO A 169 7.42 -11.73 6.68
N LEU A 170 8.03 -12.91 6.63
CA LEU A 170 7.35 -14.16 6.94
C LEU A 170 7.23 -14.32 8.45
N ASP A 171 6.11 -13.86 8.97
CA ASP A 171 5.72 -14.06 10.37
C ASP A 171 4.20 -14.27 10.39
N LYS A 172 3.74 -15.26 11.16
CA LYS A 172 2.29 -15.56 11.28
C LYS A 172 1.47 -14.39 11.82
N ARG A 173 2.10 -13.43 12.48
CA ARG A 173 1.45 -12.22 12.99
C ARG A 173 1.26 -11.14 11.93
N VAL A 174 1.80 -11.32 10.71
CA VAL A 174 1.58 -10.38 9.59
C VAL A 174 0.35 -10.83 8.82
N VAL A 175 -0.62 -9.93 8.71
CA VAL A 175 -1.87 -10.15 7.97
C VAL A 175 -2.17 -8.96 7.07
N GLY A 176 -2.92 -9.19 6.00
CA GLY A 176 -3.17 -8.17 4.98
C GLY A 176 -4.64 -7.92 4.71
N VAL A 177 -4.94 -6.68 4.29
CA VAL A 177 -6.27 -6.29 3.81
C VAL A 177 -6.14 -5.62 2.45
N VAL A 178 -6.68 -6.25 1.42
CA VAL A 178 -6.62 -5.76 0.04
C VAL A 178 -7.98 -5.21 -0.36
N LYS A 179 -8.05 -3.92 -0.60
CA LYS A 179 -9.29 -3.19 -0.91
C LYS A 179 -9.59 -3.16 -2.42
N THR A 180 -8.62 -3.49 -3.25
CA THR A 180 -8.78 -3.50 -4.71
C THR A 180 -9.25 -4.85 -5.22
N THR A 181 -10.12 -4.85 -6.23
CA THR A 181 -10.69 -6.04 -6.87
C THR A 181 -10.18 -6.24 -8.29
N ASN A 182 -9.10 -5.54 -8.67
CA ASN A 182 -8.55 -5.56 -10.04
C ASN A 182 -7.94 -6.91 -10.43
N THR A 183 -7.58 -7.73 -9.45
CA THR A 183 -7.00 -9.06 -9.67
C THR A 183 -8.06 -10.13 -9.49
N ARG A 184 -8.19 -11.02 -10.49
CA ARG A 184 -9.14 -12.13 -10.48
C ARG A 184 -8.49 -13.42 -10.02
N TYR A 185 -9.10 -14.05 -8.99
CA TYR A 185 -8.63 -15.31 -8.41
C TYR A 185 -9.60 -16.47 -8.64
N PHE A 186 -10.85 -16.19 -8.92
CA PHE A 186 -11.87 -17.20 -9.23
C PHE A 186 -12.18 -17.20 -10.72
N THR A 187 -12.35 -18.38 -11.30
CA THR A 187 -12.85 -18.55 -12.67
C THR A 187 -14.35 -18.30 -12.75
N ASP A 188 -15.09 -18.67 -11.70
CA ASP A 188 -16.49 -18.34 -11.49
C ASP A 188 -16.63 -17.37 -10.32
N GLU A 189 -16.94 -16.12 -10.63
CA GLU A 189 -17.11 -15.05 -9.66
C GLU A 189 -18.55 -14.96 -9.09
N ALA A 190 -19.47 -15.83 -9.51
CA ALA A 190 -20.88 -15.77 -9.10
C ALA A 190 -21.04 -15.85 -7.58
N GLN A 191 -20.20 -16.65 -6.89
CA GLN A 191 -20.21 -16.72 -5.43
C GLN A 191 -19.80 -15.40 -4.77
N LEU A 192 -18.96 -14.57 -5.41
CA LEU A 192 -18.57 -13.26 -4.87
C LEU A 192 -19.68 -12.24 -5.03
N TRP A 193 -20.43 -12.30 -6.13
CA TRP A 193 -21.52 -11.35 -6.40
C TRP A 193 -22.69 -11.56 -5.43
N SER A 194 -22.97 -12.82 -5.09
CA SER A 194 -24.04 -13.21 -4.18
C SER A 194 -23.62 -13.30 -2.70
N LEU A 195 -22.36 -13.01 -2.38
CA LEU A 195 -21.86 -13.11 -1.01
C LEU A 195 -22.61 -12.13 -0.08
N PRO A 196 -23.31 -12.61 0.95
CA PRO A 196 -24.04 -11.72 1.86
C PRO A 196 -23.11 -10.88 2.73
N GLN A 197 -23.61 -9.76 3.25
CA GLN A 197 -22.91 -8.98 4.28
C GLN A 197 -22.59 -9.85 5.50
N GLY A 198 -21.37 -9.73 6.03
CA GLY A 198 -20.91 -10.51 7.18
C GLY A 198 -20.44 -11.92 6.83
N TRP A 199 -20.35 -12.25 5.54
CA TRP A 199 -19.89 -13.55 5.07
C TRP A 199 -18.52 -13.46 4.42
N ARG A 200 -17.78 -14.57 4.46
CA ARG A 200 -16.56 -14.79 3.66
C ARG A 200 -16.81 -15.80 2.53
N SER A 201 -16.06 -15.65 1.46
CA SER A 201 -16.01 -16.64 0.37
C SER A 201 -15.31 -17.93 0.81
N SER A 202 -15.28 -18.93 -0.08
CA SER A 202 -14.32 -20.04 -0.01
C SER A 202 -12.90 -19.47 0.17
N ARG A 203 -12.10 -20.15 0.98
CA ARG A 203 -10.68 -19.83 1.14
C ARG A 203 -9.91 -20.30 -0.08
N PHE A 204 -8.89 -19.57 -0.44
CA PHE A 204 -8.01 -19.93 -1.54
C PHE A 204 -6.57 -19.59 -1.22
N LYS A 205 -5.67 -20.22 -1.96
CA LYS A 205 -4.24 -20.08 -1.83
C LYS A 205 -3.69 -19.42 -3.08
N ILE A 206 -3.00 -18.32 -2.90
CA ILE A 206 -2.34 -17.58 -3.98
C ILE A 206 -0.91 -18.07 -4.05
N PRO A 207 -0.46 -18.61 -5.21
CA PRO A 207 0.91 -19.07 -5.36
C PRO A 207 1.90 -17.91 -5.31
N ALA A 208 3.13 -18.19 -4.89
CA ALA A 208 4.23 -17.24 -5.02
C ALA A 208 4.44 -16.89 -6.51
N ALA A 209 4.43 -15.61 -6.86
CA ALA A 209 4.78 -15.18 -8.20
C ALA A 209 6.28 -15.42 -8.45
N LYS A 210 6.67 -15.74 -9.71
CA LYS A 210 8.05 -16.08 -10.11
C LYS A 210 9.11 -15.07 -9.65
N ASN A 211 8.73 -13.79 -9.48
CA ASN A 211 9.65 -12.71 -9.12
C ASN A 211 9.20 -11.89 -7.91
N ARG A 212 8.05 -12.21 -7.30
CA ARG A 212 7.51 -11.43 -6.18
C ARG A 212 6.78 -12.34 -5.22
N GLY A 213 7.16 -12.23 -3.96
CA GLY A 213 6.35 -12.65 -2.86
C GLY A 213 6.39 -14.13 -2.54
N ARG A 214 5.54 -14.46 -1.62
CA ARG A 214 5.35 -15.80 -1.06
C ARG A 214 3.93 -16.23 -1.30
N GLU A 215 3.72 -17.52 -1.13
CA GLU A 215 2.40 -18.11 -1.08
C GLU A 215 1.62 -17.55 0.11
N VAL A 216 0.37 -17.17 -0.11
CA VAL A 216 -0.51 -16.64 0.93
C VAL A 216 -1.88 -17.30 0.87
N HIS A 217 -2.50 -17.52 2.01
CA HIS A 217 -3.89 -17.90 2.11
C HIS A 217 -4.76 -16.65 2.08
N SER A 218 -5.94 -16.74 1.47
CA SER A 218 -6.82 -15.61 1.26
C SER A 218 -8.28 -16.00 1.24
N CYS A 219 -9.17 -15.03 1.53
CA CYS A 219 -10.59 -15.10 1.24
C CYS A 219 -11.15 -13.68 1.03
N TYR A 220 -12.29 -13.59 0.36
CA TYR A 220 -13.04 -12.34 0.27
C TYR A 220 -14.01 -12.22 1.43
N VAL A 221 -14.25 -10.98 1.86
CA VAL A 221 -15.17 -10.63 2.96
C VAL A 221 -16.12 -9.54 2.47
N ARG A 222 -17.42 -9.72 2.66
CA ARG A 222 -18.44 -8.73 2.36
C ARG A 222 -18.71 -7.87 3.59
N LEU A 223 -18.22 -6.64 3.59
CA LEU A 223 -18.35 -5.70 4.71
C LEU A 223 -19.72 -5.02 4.78
N GLN A 224 -20.35 -4.79 3.61
CA GLN A 224 -21.61 -4.06 3.50
C GLN A 224 -22.54 -4.75 2.50
N ASP A 225 -23.85 -4.55 2.68
CA ASP A 225 -24.86 -5.06 1.74
C ASP A 225 -24.69 -4.43 0.35
N ALA A 226 -24.49 -5.28 -0.65
CA ALA A 226 -24.33 -4.88 -2.05
C ALA A 226 -25.67 -4.81 -2.79
N THR A 227 -26.81 -5.05 -2.14
CA THR A 227 -28.14 -4.97 -2.76
C THR A 227 -28.35 -3.57 -3.35
N LYS A 228 -28.63 -3.49 -4.65
CA LYS A 228 -28.75 -2.25 -5.44
C LYS A 228 -27.44 -1.44 -5.59
N ARG A 229 -26.29 -2.05 -5.38
CA ARG A 229 -24.95 -1.47 -5.59
C ARG A 229 -24.16 -2.27 -6.62
N GLY A 230 -22.94 -1.87 -6.93
CA GLY A 230 -22.02 -2.67 -7.74
C GLY A 230 -21.66 -3.99 -7.05
N TRP A 231 -21.36 -5.04 -7.82
CA TRP A 231 -21.03 -6.37 -7.30
C TRP A 231 -19.84 -6.38 -6.32
N ASP A 232 -18.93 -5.46 -6.48
CA ASP A 232 -17.71 -5.29 -5.69
C ASP A 232 -17.89 -4.35 -4.48
N PHE A 233 -19.11 -3.77 -4.32
CA PHE A 233 -19.40 -2.86 -3.21
C PHE A 233 -19.21 -3.56 -1.85
N GLY A 234 -18.41 -2.96 -0.98
CA GLY A 234 -18.10 -3.52 0.34
C GLY A 234 -17.31 -4.82 0.31
N LEU A 235 -16.74 -5.21 -0.84
CA LEU A 235 -15.94 -6.43 -0.95
C LEU A 235 -14.46 -6.12 -0.74
N VAL A 236 -13.85 -6.74 0.26
CA VAL A 236 -12.41 -6.71 0.51
C VAL A 236 -11.85 -8.12 0.51
N ARG A 237 -10.55 -8.23 0.33
CA ARG A 237 -9.83 -9.49 0.41
C ARG A 237 -8.87 -9.45 1.59
N VAL A 238 -8.86 -10.51 2.40
CA VAL A 238 -7.93 -10.66 3.52
C VAL A 238 -6.89 -11.71 3.21
N GLU A 239 -5.68 -11.52 3.73
CA GLU A 239 -4.53 -12.40 3.50
C GLU A 239 -3.81 -12.76 4.80
N SER A 240 -3.35 -14.02 4.90
CA SER A 240 -2.51 -14.52 5.97
C SER A 240 -1.55 -15.59 5.45
N PHE A 241 -0.40 -15.75 6.11
CA PHE A 241 0.48 -16.90 5.86
C PHE A 241 -0.06 -18.20 6.50
N GLU A 242 -1.01 -18.09 7.43
CA GLU A 242 -1.66 -19.20 8.10
C GLU A 242 -3.16 -19.22 7.76
N ARG A 243 -3.64 -20.37 7.24
CA ARG A 243 -5.03 -20.54 6.81
C ARG A 243 -6.05 -20.25 7.93
N ASP A 244 -5.73 -20.68 9.15
CA ASP A 244 -6.65 -20.61 10.28
C ASP A 244 -6.83 -19.18 10.83
N LEU A 245 -5.96 -18.26 10.45
CA LEU A 245 -6.07 -16.84 10.81
C LEU A 245 -7.01 -16.04 9.91
N LEU A 246 -7.43 -16.58 8.78
CA LEU A 246 -8.31 -15.86 7.84
C LEU A 246 -9.66 -15.51 8.45
N GLU A 247 -10.25 -16.40 9.22
CA GLU A 247 -11.57 -16.17 9.82
C GLU A 247 -11.52 -15.17 10.98
N PRO A 248 -10.60 -15.27 11.97
CA PRO A 248 -10.39 -14.22 12.97
C PRO A 248 -10.03 -12.86 12.36
N LEU A 249 -9.24 -12.84 11.28
CA LEU A 249 -8.94 -11.60 10.54
C LEU A 249 -10.19 -11.02 9.87
N ALA A 250 -10.98 -11.86 9.21
CA ALA A 250 -12.23 -11.43 8.58
C ALA A 250 -13.21 -10.84 9.62
N SER A 251 -13.32 -11.47 10.81
CA SER A 251 -14.09 -10.96 11.94
C SER A 251 -13.61 -9.58 12.40
N LEU A 252 -12.30 -9.40 12.54
CA LEU A 252 -11.71 -8.11 12.88
C LEU A 252 -12.09 -7.03 11.87
N ILE A 253 -11.89 -7.32 10.56
CA ILE A 253 -12.14 -6.34 9.51
C ILE A 253 -13.62 -5.99 9.40
N LEU A 254 -14.51 -6.96 9.58
CA LEU A 254 -15.96 -6.73 9.62
C LEU A 254 -16.34 -5.81 10.78
N LYS A 255 -15.78 -6.03 11.98
CA LYS A 255 -16.04 -5.21 13.17
C LYS A 255 -15.60 -3.76 12.97
N VAL A 256 -14.36 -3.52 12.51
CA VAL A 256 -13.84 -2.15 12.31
C VAL A 256 -14.51 -1.43 11.14
N ALA A 257 -15.00 -2.17 10.13
CA ALA A 257 -15.76 -1.60 9.03
C ALA A 257 -17.16 -1.15 9.49
N GLN A 258 -17.83 -1.94 10.32
CA GLN A 258 -19.15 -1.56 10.89
C GLN A 258 -19.07 -0.30 11.74
N ASP A 259 -18.01 -0.13 12.52
CA ASP A 259 -17.79 1.06 13.32
C ASP A 259 -17.52 2.30 12.43
N GLY A 260 -16.89 2.11 11.27
CA GLY A 260 -16.61 3.15 10.29
C GLY A 260 -17.80 3.53 9.41
N SER A 261 -18.62 2.58 8.98
CA SER A 261 -19.74 2.77 8.04
C SER A 261 -20.82 3.72 8.53
N ARG A 262 -20.99 3.85 9.84
CA ARG A 262 -21.91 4.82 10.46
C ARG A 262 -21.57 6.28 10.18
N ARG A 263 -20.37 6.57 9.64
CA ARG A 263 -19.90 7.93 9.40
C ARG A 263 -20.06 8.38 7.96
N ASP A 264 -19.88 7.49 6.97
CA ASP A 264 -20.03 7.83 5.56
C ASP A 264 -20.26 6.60 4.68
N GLU A 265 -21.46 6.47 4.11
CA GLU A 265 -21.85 5.36 3.22
C GLU A 265 -21.08 5.31 1.89
N ARG A 266 -20.36 6.38 1.52
CA ARG A 266 -19.55 6.42 0.29
C ARG A 266 -18.27 5.58 0.40
N TRP A 267 -17.94 5.14 1.60
CA TRP A 267 -16.69 4.42 1.88
C TRP A 267 -16.94 2.95 2.17
N ASP A 268 -17.37 2.26 1.15
CA ASP A 268 -17.82 0.87 1.21
C ASP A 268 -16.75 -0.14 1.67
N ARG A 269 -15.47 0.15 1.42
CA ARG A 269 -14.31 -0.70 1.79
C ARG A 269 -13.45 -0.08 2.88
N HIS A 270 -14.06 0.71 3.72
CA HIS A 270 -13.34 1.46 4.72
C HIS A 270 -12.92 0.61 5.90
N VAL A 271 -11.61 0.54 6.12
CA VAL A 271 -10.98 0.02 7.33
C VAL A 271 -10.45 1.22 8.09
N LEU A 272 -11.26 1.73 9.04
CA LEU A 272 -11.00 3.01 9.70
C LEU A 272 -9.60 3.13 10.31
N PRO A 273 -9.03 2.11 11.00
CA PRO A 273 -7.67 2.22 11.54
C PRO A 273 -6.60 2.41 10.47
N ILE A 274 -6.72 1.76 9.30
CA ILE A 274 -5.78 1.94 8.18
C ILE A 274 -5.84 3.40 7.68
N ARG A 275 -7.04 3.94 7.48
CA ARG A 275 -7.19 5.34 7.08
C ARG A 275 -6.61 6.31 8.11
N ASN A 276 -6.88 6.07 9.39
CA ASN A 276 -6.30 6.91 10.44
C ASN A 276 -4.77 6.90 10.35
N THR A 277 -4.16 5.73 10.09
CA THR A 277 -2.72 5.60 9.86
C THR A 277 -2.27 6.46 8.68
N GLU A 278 -2.99 6.40 7.56
CA GLU A 278 -2.70 7.21 6.37
C GLU A 278 -2.79 8.72 6.67
N GLU A 279 -3.84 9.16 7.36
CA GLU A 279 -4.02 10.58 7.73
C GLU A 279 -2.93 11.08 8.70
N LEU A 280 -2.57 10.27 9.70
CA LEU A 280 -1.47 10.57 10.61
C LEU A 280 -0.12 10.64 9.87
N LEU A 281 0.12 9.75 8.93
CA LEU A 281 1.33 9.77 8.12
C LEU A 281 1.36 10.97 7.16
N ARG A 282 0.22 11.33 6.57
CA ARG A 282 0.10 12.53 5.71
C ARG A 282 0.44 13.82 6.44
N SER A 283 0.13 13.92 7.74
CA SER A 283 0.48 15.09 8.56
C SER A 283 1.99 15.30 8.72
N ARG A 284 2.79 14.27 8.47
CA ARG A 284 4.27 14.31 8.52
C ARG A 284 4.90 14.69 7.18
N ARG A 285 4.10 14.70 6.12
CA ARG A 285 4.58 14.99 4.78
C ARG A 285 5.30 16.35 4.74
N PRO A 286 6.50 16.42 4.17
CA PRO A 286 7.21 17.69 4.03
C PRO A 286 6.42 18.72 3.24
N ALA A 287 6.56 20.00 3.57
CA ALA A 287 5.78 21.09 2.98
C ALA A 287 5.98 21.29 1.45
N LEU A 288 6.96 20.60 0.86
CA LEU A 288 7.22 20.60 -0.58
C LEU A 288 6.12 19.84 -1.35
N PHE A 289 5.46 18.90 -0.72
CA PHE A 289 4.49 17.98 -1.34
C PHE A 289 3.02 18.37 -0.98
#